data_5f8eff63e6211c43ec0cc6ef3279f999
#
_entry.id   5f8eff63e6211c43ec0cc6ef3279f999
#
_cell.length_a   1.000
_cell.length_b   1.000
_cell.length_c   1.000
_cell.angle_alpha   90.00
_cell.angle_beta   90.00
_cell.angle_gamma   90.00
#
_symmetry.space_group_name_H-M   'P 1'
#
loop_
_entity.id
_entity.type
_entity.pdbx_description
1 polymer ?
#
loop_
_entity_poly.entity_id
_entity_poly.type
_entity_poly.pdbx_seq_one_letter_code
_entity_poly.pdbx_strand_id
1 'polypeptide(L)'
;MDGAEHVHDVVVVGGGQAGLAAGYFLRRAGLDFAVLDAGEGPGGSWTEYWDSLRLFSPAEHSMLPGWWMPAEEGREYPSARHVARYLAEYERRYELPVRRPVRVEAVEREDGALRVLAREGRGRPSGTPRFAEQQTVDGGGRQEGETRGGPPPAAPGSPGFPGSTGSPGSPAQRSPLVSWRARHVISATGTWRAPHVPDAPGRELFAGRQLHTVDYRGPEEFAGQRVVVVGGGNSAAQILAELSGVAETTWATARPPRFLPDDLDGRALFGVATRAQRAAQRGEEAPEGVGDLGDIVVVPTVREARERGALKAEPMFDRLTRTGVAWNDGTSLDCDAVLWCTGFRPVLDHLAPLGLADGRGRIALEGTRSVSEPRLFLLGYGDWTGAASATLIGAGRTAKATVAEITAALARRE
;
A
#
# COMPACT_ATOMS: atom_id res chain seq x y z
N MET A 1 -17.93 -7.86 40.93
CA MET A 1 -16.74 -6.98 41.00
C MET A 1 -16.57 -6.44 39.61
N ASP A 2 -17.05 -5.18 39.40
CA ASP A 2 -16.88 -4.45 38.14
C ASP A 2 -15.40 -4.24 37.92
N GLY A 3 -14.80 -5.05 37.08
CA GLY A 3 -13.48 -4.75 36.53
C GLY A 3 -13.61 -3.48 35.69
N ALA A 4 -13.09 -2.38 36.18
CA ALA A 4 -13.01 -1.16 35.40
C ALA A 4 -12.38 -1.54 34.06
N GLU A 5 -13.16 -1.43 32.99
CA GLU A 5 -12.72 -1.79 31.63
C GLU A 5 -11.51 -0.90 31.29
N HIS A 6 -10.39 -1.54 30.96
CA HIS A 6 -9.12 -0.83 30.73
C HIS A 6 -9.25 0.22 29.62
N VAL A 7 -8.85 1.46 29.90
CA VAL A 7 -8.89 2.56 28.94
C VAL A 7 -7.45 2.93 28.56
N HIS A 8 -7.04 2.60 27.36
CA HIS A 8 -5.75 2.99 26.82
C HIS A 8 -5.63 4.51 26.63
N ASP A 9 -4.44 5.05 26.75
CA ASP A 9 -4.19 6.43 26.33
C ASP A 9 -4.39 6.56 24.82
N VAL A 10 -3.91 5.56 24.05
CA VAL A 10 -4.01 5.56 22.58
C VAL A 10 -4.29 4.16 22.04
N VAL A 11 -5.24 4.04 21.11
CA VAL A 11 -5.34 2.90 20.20
C VAL A 11 -4.94 3.33 18.80
N VAL A 12 -3.99 2.61 18.20
CA VAL A 12 -3.55 2.80 16.82
C VAL A 12 -4.21 1.74 15.95
N VAL A 13 -4.89 2.16 14.89
CA VAL A 13 -5.56 1.29 13.92
C VAL A 13 -4.68 1.17 12.67
N GLY A 14 -4.08 0.00 12.47
CA GLY A 14 -3.13 -0.31 11.39
C GLY A 14 -1.69 -0.41 11.87
N GLY A 15 -1.07 -1.59 11.66
CA GLY A 15 0.32 -1.92 12.01
C GLY A 15 1.30 -1.82 10.85
N GLY A 16 0.99 -0.97 9.85
CA GLY A 16 1.92 -0.63 8.77
C GLY A 16 2.94 0.44 9.19
N GLN A 17 3.70 0.96 8.22
CA GLN A 17 4.78 1.94 8.47
C GLN A 17 4.35 3.15 9.33
N ALA A 18 3.17 3.71 9.10
CA ALA A 18 2.68 4.88 9.84
C ALA A 18 2.29 4.52 11.29
N GLY A 19 1.62 3.38 11.48
CA GLY A 19 1.26 2.88 12.82
C GLY A 19 2.47 2.49 13.65
N LEU A 20 3.47 1.84 13.04
CA LEU A 20 4.72 1.49 13.72
C LEU A 20 5.53 2.73 14.10
N ALA A 21 5.57 3.75 13.22
CA ALA A 21 6.19 5.04 13.54
C ALA A 21 5.50 5.74 14.71
N ALA A 22 4.16 5.71 14.77
CA ALA A 22 3.40 6.21 15.91
C ALA A 22 3.73 5.41 17.19
N GLY A 23 3.71 4.07 17.10
CA GLY A 23 4.04 3.17 18.21
C GLY A 23 5.41 3.44 18.83
N TYR A 24 6.42 3.72 18.00
CA TYR A 24 7.75 4.11 18.48
C TYR A 24 7.70 5.36 19.36
N PHE A 25 7.01 6.41 18.94
CA PHE A 25 6.95 7.64 19.72
C PHE A 25 6.04 7.51 20.95
N LEU A 26 4.92 6.76 20.86
CA LEU A 26 4.06 6.46 22.00
C LEU A 26 4.83 5.71 23.11
N ARG A 27 5.62 4.70 22.72
CA ARG A 27 6.47 3.98 23.66
C ARG A 27 7.50 4.89 24.32
N ARG A 28 8.13 5.76 23.54
CA ARG A 28 9.10 6.72 24.09
C ARG A 28 8.48 7.76 25.01
N ALA A 29 7.20 8.09 24.80
CA ALA A 29 6.45 8.98 25.67
C ALA A 29 5.93 8.29 26.95
N GLY A 30 6.11 6.97 27.07
CA GLY A 30 5.63 6.19 28.22
C GLY A 30 4.10 6.05 28.29
N LEU A 31 3.41 6.26 27.15
CA LEU A 31 1.96 6.15 27.08
C LEU A 31 1.53 4.69 27.00
N ASP A 32 0.37 4.39 27.58
CA ASP A 32 -0.28 3.10 27.42
C ASP A 32 -1.00 3.04 26.09
N PHE A 33 -0.65 2.05 25.23
CA PHE A 33 -1.24 1.95 23.90
C PHE A 33 -1.29 0.51 23.37
N ALA A 34 -2.18 0.31 22.40
CA ALA A 34 -2.23 -0.90 21.59
C ALA A 34 -2.23 -0.51 20.08
N VAL A 35 -1.65 -1.38 19.24
CA VAL A 35 -1.73 -1.28 17.79
C VAL A 35 -2.56 -2.46 17.27
N LEU A 36 -3.69 -2.17 16.62
CA LEU A 36 -4.61 -3.18 16.09
C LEU A 36 -4.40 -3.30 14.58
N ASP A 37 -3.97 -4.47 14.11
CA ASP A 37 -3.66 -4.68 12.70
C ASP A 37 -4.42 -5.87 12.11
N ALA A 38 -5.09 -5.66 10.99
CA ALA A 38 -5.88 -6.66 10.29
C ALA A 38 -5.03 -7.69 9.51
N GLY A 39 -3.72 -7.46 9.36
CA GLY A 39 -2.80 -8.39 8.72
C GLY A 39 -2.59 -9.66 9.53
N GLU A 40 -2.25 -10.77 8.86
CA GLU A 40 -1.90 -12.02 9.54
C GLU A 40 -0.46 -11.98 10.11
N GLY A 41 0.38 -11.11 9.54
CA GLY A 41 1.79 -10.95 9.92
C GLY A 41 2.28 -9.51 9.82
N PRO A 42 3.51 -9.24 10.29
CA PRO A 42 4.13 -7.94 10.19
C PRO A 42 4.53 -7.58 8.75
N GLY A 43 4.81 -6.29 8.52
CA GLY A 43 5.26 -5.77 7.21
C GLY A 43 4.20 -4.96 6.47
N GLY A 44 2.93 -5.00 6.91
CA GLY A 44 1.83 -4.23 6.33
C GLY A 44 1.64 -4.53 4.83
N SER A 45 1.26 -3.53 4.04
CA SER A 45 1.05 -3.67 2.59
C SER A 45 2.31 -4.08 1.81
N TRP A 46 3.51 -3.92 2.36
CA TRP A 46 4.76 -4.32 1.70
C TRP A 46 4.87 -5.82 1.46
N THR A 47 4.10 -6.63 2.16
CA THR A 47 4.01 -8.09 1.93
C THR A 47 3.11 -8.46 0.75
N GLU A 48 2.37 -7.50 0.20
CA GLU A 48 1.36 -7.70 -0.85
C GLU A 48 1.78 -7.11 -2.21
N TYR A 49 2.88 -6.33 -2.27
CA TYR A 49 3.44 -5.82 -3.51
C TYR A 49 4.09 -6.92 -4.36
N TRP A 50 4.25 -6.66 -5.65
CA TRP A 50 4.97 -7.56 -6.55
C TRP A 50 6.48 -7.59 -6.24
N ASP A 51 7.11 -8.73 -6.48
CA ASP A 51 8.47 -9.02 -6.00
C ASP A 51 9.56 -8.11 -6.60
N SER A 52 9.38 -7.66 -7.83
CA SER A 52 10.33 -6.79 -8.52
C SER A 52 10.21 -5.32 -8.16
N LEU A 53 9.17 -4.91 -7.42
CA LEU A 53 9.03 -3.51 -6.96
C LEU A 53 10.30 -3.05 -6.24
N ARG A 54 10.78 -1.87 -6.64
CA ARG A 54 11.86 -1.16 -5.95
C ARG A 54 11.34 0.13 -5.35
N LEU A 55 11.87 0.46 -4.17
CA LEU A 55 11.72 1.82 -3.67
C LEU A 55 12.34 2.81 -4.66
N PHE A 56 11.90 4.05 -4.59
CA PHE A 56 12.47 5.16 -5.36
C PHE A 56 13.49 5.97 -4.54
N SER A 57 13.89 5.48 -3.37
CA SER A 57 14.90 6.06 -2.50
C SER A 57 15.77 4.98 -1.89
N PRO A 58 17.08 5.23 -1.72
CA PRO A 58 17.98 4.30 -1.03
C PRO A 58 17.57 4.01 0.41
N ALA A 59 18.11 2.91 0.98
CA ALA A 59 17.79 2.47 2.33
C ALA A 59 17.97 3.55 3.40
N GLU A 60 19.05 4.35 3.30
CA GLU A 60 19.37 5.45 4.21
C GLU A 60 18.34 6.60 4.22
N HIS A 61 17.51 6.67 3.18
CA HIS A 61 16.40 7.63 3.05
C HIS A 61 15.02 6.97 3.13
N SER A 62 14.98 5.68 3.52
CA SER A 62 13.76 4.86 3.57
C SER A 62 13.56 4.22 4.93
N MET A 63 13.80 4.95 6.00
CA MET A 63 13.79 4.45 7.38
C MET A 63 12.60 4.96 8.19
N LEU A 64 12.27 4.20 9.22
CA LEU A 64 11.42 4.64 10.32
C LEU A 64 12.26 5.30 11.45
N PRO A 65 11.62 6.02 12.39
CA PRO A 65 12.33 6.68 13.49
C PRO A 65 13.15 5.71 14.35
N GLY A 66 14.36 6.11 14.70
CA GLY A 66 15.19 5.41 15.69
C GLY A 66 16.03 4.25 15.15
N TRP A 67 15.77 3.76 13.95
CA TRP A 67 16.58 2.71 13.34
C TRP A 67 16.70 2.87 11.84
N TRP A 68 17.95 2.91 11.36
CA TRP A 68 18.27 2.98 9.94
C TRP A 68 17.89 1.67 9.24
N MET A 69 17.31 1.79 8.07
CA MET A 69 17.08 0.60 7.24
C MET A 69 18.44 0.04 6.79
N PRO A 70 18.76 -1.24 7.06
CA PRO A 70 19.95 -1.86 6.52
C PRO A 70 19.95 -1.82 4.99
N ALA A 71 21.11 -1.65 4.36
CA ALA A 71 21.23 -1.77 2.92
C ALA A 71 20.84 -3.19 2.46
N GLU A 72 20.17 -3.31 1.32
CA GLU A 72 19.94 -4.60 0.67
C GLU A 72 21.17 -4.94 -0.19
N GLU A 73 21.79 -6.07 0.06
CA GLU A 73 23.03 -6.50 -0.63
C GLU A 73 22.84 -6.51 -2.15
N GLY A 74 23.79 -5.90 -2.88
CA GLY A 74 23.77 -5.82 -4.33
C GLY A 74 22.68 -4.90 -4.91
N ARG A 75 22.02 -4.05 -4.10
CA ARG A 75 20.93 -3.20 -4.55
C ARG A 75 21.04 -1.80 -3.95
N GLU A 76 20.97 -0.79 -4.80
CA GLU A 76 20.88 0.61 -4.37
C GLU A 76 19.48 0.94 -3.82
N TYR A 77 18.44 0.45 -4.50
CA TYR A 77 17.04 0.67 -4.13
C TYR A 77 16.44 -0.59 -3.54
N PRO A 78 16.02 -0.57 -2.25
CA PRO A 78 15.45 -1.72 -1.57
C PRO A 78 14.21 -2.29 -2.25
N SER A 79 14.05 -3.62 -2.19
CA SER A 79 12.86 -4.32 -2.65
C SER A 79 11.70 -4.20 -1.64
N ALA A 80 10.47 -4.43 -2.10
CA ALA A 80 9.30 -4.51 -1.22
C ALA A 80 9.49 -5.57 -0.12
N ARG A 81 10.08 -6.72 -0.46
CA ARG A 81 10.41 -7.80 0.49
C ARG A 81 11.40 -7.35 1.57
N HIS A 82 12.41 -6.56 1.19
CA HIS A 82 13.37 -5.99 2.14
C HIS A 82 12.68 -5.03 3.11
N VAL A 83 11.80 -4.17 2.61
CA VAL A 83 10.99 -3.26 3.45
C VAL A 83 10.09 -4.04 4.41
N ALA A 84 9.40 -5.09 3.93
CA ALA A 84 8.55 -5.92 4.78
C ALA A 84 9.33 -6.56 5.93
N ARG A 85 10.54 -7.09 5.66
CA ARG A 85 11.45 -7.63 6.70
C ARG A 85 11.91 -6.55 7.67
N TYR A 86 12.30 -5.39 7.17
CA TYR A 86 12.67 -4.26 8.00
C TYR A 86 11.56 -3.84 8.96
N LEU A 87 10.31 -3.76 8.49
CA LEU A 87 9.17 -3.43 9.36
C LEU A 87 8.89 -4.51 10.41
N ALA A 88 9.03 -5.78 10.05
CA ALA A 88 8.89 -6.89 10.98
C ALA A 88 9.96 -6.86 12.10
N GLU A 89 11.20 -6.57 11.72
CA GLU A 89 12.29 -6.42 12.68
C GLU A 89 12.16 -5.15 13.52
N TYR A 90 11.65 -4.06 12.94
CA TYR A 90 11.38 -2.81 13.63
C TYR A 90 10.35 -3.01 14.76
N GLU A 91 9.25 -3.70 14.46
CA GLU A 91 8.22 -4.02 15.44
C GLU A 91 8.80 -4.82 16.61
N ARG A 92 9.57 -5.86 16.31
CA ARG A 92 10.24 -6.70 17.31
C ARG A 92 11.29 -5.93 18.12
N ARG A 93 12.12 -5.11 17.44
CA ARG A 93 13.20 -4.32 18.05
C ARG A 93 12.69 -3.37 19.12
N TYR A 94 11.55 -2.74 18.85
CA TYR A 94 10.94 -1.80 19.78
C TYR A 94 9.81 -2.43 20.60
N GLU A 95 9.64 -3.76 20.52
CA GLU A 95 8.61 -4.54 21.27
C GLU A 95 7.24 -3.87 21.22
N LEU A 96 6.83 -3.41 20.04
CA LEU A 96 5.57 -2.69 19.90
C LEU A 96 4.37 -3.62 20.17
N PRO A 97 3.35 -3.19 20.94
CA PRO A 97 2.23 -4.03 21.34
C PRO A 97 1.21 -4.19 20.20
N VAL A 98 1.64 -4.85 19.11
CA VAL A 98 0.79 -5.08 17.93
C VAL A 98 -0.02 -6.33 18.11
N ARG A 99 -1.35 -6.21 17.94
CA ARG A 99 -2.32 -7.30 17.98
C ARG A 99 -2.73 -7.69 16.57
N ARG A 100 -2.55 -8.95 16.18
CA ARG A 100 -2.86 -9.53 14.86
C ARG A 100 -3.47 -10.92 14.96
N PRO A 101 -4.33 -11.31 14.04
CA PRO A 101 -5.09 -10.44 13.15
C PRO A 101 -6.28 -9.80 13.87
N VAL A 102 -6.32 -8.50 13.94
CA VAL A 102 -7.41 -7.72 14.57
C VAL A 102 -7.93 -6.68 13.59
N ARG A 103 -9.12 -6.91 13.06
CA ARG A 103 -9.76 -6.00 12.11
C ARG A 103 -10.70 -5.05 12.84
N VAL A 104 -10.34 -3.78 12.86
CA VAL A 104 -11.23 -2.73 13.37
C VAL A 104 -12.36 -2.50 12.37
N GLU A 105 -13.60 -2.57 12.85
CA GLU A 105 -14.81 -2.37 12.06
C GLU A 105 -15.46 -1.02 12.33
N ALA A 106 -15.36 -0.50 13.55
CA ALA A 106 -15.96 0.78 13.91
C ALA A 106 -15.16 1.49 15.00
N VAL A 107 -15.18 2.82 14.95
CA VAL A 107 -14.81 3.73 16.04
C VAL A 107 -16.03 4.56 16.38
N GLU A 108 -16.42 4.56 17.65
CA GLU A 108 -17.61 5.22 18.15
C GLU A 108 -17.27 6.19 19.28
N ARG A 109 -18.10 7.21 19.46
CA ARG A 109 -18.00 8.11 20.62
C ARG A 109 -18.54 7.42 21.86
N GLU A 110 -17.81 7.55 22.95
CA GLU A 110 -18.22 7.14 24.28
C GLU A 110 -17.85 8.24 25.29
N ASP A 111 -18.53 8.27 26.44
CA ASP A 111 -18.25 9.27 27.48
C ASP A 111 -16.78 9.19 27.93
N GLY A 112 -16.05 10.29 27.74
CA GLY A 112 -14.63 10.40 28.09
C GLY A 112 -13.63 9.65 27.21
N ALA A 113 -14.09 8.77 26.27
CA ALA A 113 -13.25 7.92 25.45
C ALA A 113 -13.77 7.79 24.01
N LEU A 114 -13.01 7.09 23.17
CA LEU A 114 -13.49 6.49 21.93
C LEU A 114 -13.53 4.98 22.12
N ARG A 115 -14.59 4.34 21.64
CA ARG A 115 -14.72 2.89 21.61
C ARG A 115 -14.34 2.37 20.25
N VAL A 116 -13.40 1.43 20.22
CA VAL A 116 -12.92 0.77 19.00
C VAL A 116 -13.46 -0.65 18.97
N LEU A 117 -14.32 -0.94 18.02
CA LEU A 117 -14.92 -2.27 17.83
C LEU A 117 -14.11 -3.03 16.77
N ALA A 118 -13.69 -4.23 17.12
CA ALA A 118 -12.84 -5.04 16.25
C ALA A 118 -13.23 -6.51 16.28
N ARG A 119 -12.87 -7.24 15.21
CA ARG A 119 -12.94 -8.71 15.19
C ARG A 119 -11.53 -9.28 15.22
N GLU A 120 -11.34 -10.19 16.15
CA GLU A 120 -10.13 -11.01 16.18
C GLU A 120 -10.29 -12.17 15.20
N GLY A 121 -9.37 -12.27 14.24
CA GLY A 121 -9.29 -13.43 13.38
C GLY A 121 -8.79 -14.64 14.16
N ARG A 122 -9.09 -15.85 13.70
CA ARG A 122 -8.41 -17.05 14.20
C ARG A 122 -6.99 -17.02 13.66
N GLY A 123 -6.07 -16.42 14.42
CA GLY A 123 -4.65 -16.37 14.04
C GLY A 123 -4.12 -17.81 13.89
N ARG A 124 -3.42 -18.08 12.81
CA ARG A 124 -2.44 -19.16 12.83
C ARG A 124 -1.44 -18.80 13.93
N PRO A 125 -0.97 -19.77 14.73
CA PRO A 125 0.07 -19.51 15.71
C PRO A 125 1.22 -18.80 14.98
N SER A 126 1.74 -17.73 15.57
CA SER A 126 2.85 -16.93 15.06
C SER A 126 4.08 -17.83 14.90
N GLY A 127 4.25 -18.38 13.73
CA GLY A 127 5.36 -19.24 13.36
C GLY A 127 5.58 -19.09 11.87
N THR A 128 6.64 -18.42 11.52
CA THR A 128 7.30 -18.31 10.21
C THR A 128 6.59 -17.39 9.21
N PRO A 129 7.25 -16.29 8.80
CA PRO A 129 6.82 -15.51 7.65
C PRO A 129 6.74 -16.42 6.40
N ARG A 130 5.82 -16.15 5.47
CA ARG A 130 5.69 -16.86 4.18
C ARG A 130 6.99 -16.94 3.35
N PHE A 131 8.07 -16.33 3.81
CA PHE A 131 9.38 -16.27 3.15
C PHE A 131 10.38 -17.35 3.61
N ALA A 132 9.96 -18.35 4.40
CA ALA A 132 10.90 -19.36 4.95
C ALA A 132 11.08 -20.62 4.08
N GLU A 133 10.39 -20.74 2.92
CA GLU A 133 10.52 -21.92 2.05
C GLU A 133 11.06 -21.58 0.66
N GLN A 134 12.27 -21.07 0.60
CA GLN A 134 13.16 -21.24 -0.55
C GLN A 134 14.61 -21.03 -0.06
N GLN A 135 15.08 -21.91 0.81
CA GLN A 135 16.50 -22.14 0.94
C GLN A 135 16.91 -23.22 -0.06
N THR A 136 17.64 -22.79 -1.06
CA THR A 136 18.64 -23.49 -1.84
C THR A 136 18.95 -24.92 -1.40
N VAL A 137 18.63 -25.86 -2.27
CA VAL A 137 19.40 -27.10 -2.36
C VAL A 137 20.36 -26.93 -3.55
N ASP A 138 21.54 -26.38 -3.25
CA ASP A 138 22.72 -26.59 -4.07
C ASP A 138 23.44 -27.80 -3.48
N GLY A 139 23.68 -28.79 -4.29
CA GLY A 139 24.46 -29.97 -3.87
C GLY A 139 24.49 -31.07 -4.91
N GLY A 140 25.29 -30.92 -5.91
CA GLY A 140 26.17 -31.88 -6.54
C GLY A 140 25.65 -33.27 -6.94
N GLY A 141 25.90 -33.64 -8.20
CA GLY A 141 25.93 -35.01 -8.60
C GLY A 141 25.60 -35.24 -10.09
N ARG A 142 26.62 -35.22 -10.94
CA ARG A 142 26.59 -35.76 -12.30
C ARG A 142 26.17 -37.23 -12.27
N GLN A 143 25.30 -37.62 -13.19
CA GLN A 143 25.52 -38.86 -13.97
C GLN A 143 24.69 -38.80 -15.28
N GLU A 144 25.41 -39.14 -16.33
CA GLU A 144 24.96 -39.30 -17.72
C GLU A 144 24.05 -40.54 -17.89
N GLY A 145 23.13 -40.47 -18.82
CA GLY A 145 22.35 -41.67 -19.23
C GLY A 145 21.41 -41.34 -20.36
N GLU A 146 21.85 -41.57 -21.60
CA GLU A 146 21.04 -41.61 -22.83
C GLU A 146 19.87 -42.58 -22.73
N THR A 147 18.69 -42.21 -23.31
CA THR A 147 18.06 -43.03 -24.39
C THR A 147 16.74 -42.40 -24.88
N ARG A 148 16.72 -42.16 -26.14
CA ARG A 148 15.67 -42.33 -27.22
C ARG A 148 14.18 -42.42 -26.86
N GLY A 149 13.39 -41.50 -27.45
CA GLY A 149 12.44 -41.95 -28.46
C GLY A 149 10.96 -41.78 -28.15
N GLY A 150 10.25 -41.10 -29.03
CA GLY A 150 8.85 -41.32 -29.37
C GLY A 150 7.86 -40.19 -29.01
N PRO A 151 7.02 -39.75 -30.00
CA PRO A 151 6.04 -38.69 -29.75
C PRO A 151 4.80 -39.26 -29.04
N PRO A 152 4.09 -38.42 -28.25
CA PRO A 152 2.88 -38.86 -27.55
C PRO A 152 1.65 -38.91 -28.49
N PRO A 153 0.70 -39.80 -28.22
CA PRO A 153 -0.54 -39.94 -28.98
C PRO A 153 -1.59 -38.90 -28.57
N ALA A 154 -2.51 -38.63 -29.51
CA ALA A 154 -3.61 -37.70 -29.41
C ALA A 154 -4.61 -38.03 -28.28
N ALA A 155 -5.15 -36.99 -27.67
CA ALA A 155 -6.15 -37.02 -26.60
C ALA A 155 -7.56 -37.38 -27.16
N PRO A 156 -8.35 -38.19 -26.47
CA PRO A 156 -9.79 -38.32 -26.71
C PRO A 156 -10.60 -37.44 -25.73
N GLY A 157 -11.67 -36.92 -26.26
CA GLY A 157 -12.86 -36.26 -25.79
C GLY A 157 -13.11 -36.05 -24.30
N SER A 158 -13.50 -34.83 -23.99
CA SER A 158 -13.98 -34.37 -22.66
C SER A 158 -15.35 -34.98 -22.31
N PRO A 159 -15.53 -35.57 -21.13
CA PRO A 159 -16.86 -35.75 -20.54
C PRO A 159 -17.26 -34.54 -19.69
N GLY A 160 -18.54 -34.16 -19.82
CA GLY A 160 -19.15 -33.04 -19.11
C GLY A 160 -19.07 -33.17 -17.57
N PHE A 161 -18.89 -32.05 -16.91
CA PHE A 161 -18.96 -31.94 -15.47
C PHE A 161 -20.42 -32.07 -15.00
N PRO A 162 -20.73 -32.92 -14.03
CA PRO A 162 -22.01 -32.88 -13.33
C PRO A 162 -22.04 -31.69 -12.40
N GLY A 163 -23.14 -30.93 -12.45
CA GLY A 163 -23.40 -29.82 -11.55
C GLY A 163 -23.27 -30.22 -10.07
N SER A 164 -22.36 -29.62 -9.35
CA SER A 164 -22.32 -29.76 -7.90
C SER A 164 -23.43 -28.88 -7.29
N THR A 165 -24.48 -29.55 -6.83
CA THR A 165 -25.42 -28.99 -5.85
C THR A 165 -24.64 -28.78 -4.56
N GLY A 166 -24.04 -27.59 -4.41
CA GLY A 166 -23.44 -27.17 -3.15
C GLY A 166 -24.52 -27.08 -2.09
N SER A 167 -24.43 -27.91 -1.07
CA SER A 167 -25.15 -27.71 0.18
C SER A 167 -24.92 -26.28 0.68
N PRO A 168 -25.94 -25.59 1.23
CA PRO A 168 -25.76 -24.27 1.82
C PRO A 168 -24.74 -24.41 2.94
N GLY A 169 -23.53 -23.86 2.73
CA GLY A 169 -22.50 -23.83 3.75
C GLY A 169 -23.03 -23.19 5.03
N SER A 170 -22.81 -23.85 6.15
CA SER A 170 -23.10 -23.32 7.49
C SER A 170 -22.61 -21.87 7.55
N PRO A 171 -23.36 -20.93 8.12
CA PRO A 171 -22.93 -19.55 8.25
C PRO A 171 -21.60 -19.55 8.98
N ALA A 172 -20.54 -19.11 8.30
CA ALA A 172 -19.22 -18.98 8.86
C ALA A 172 -19.39 -18.22 10.18
N GLN A 173 -19.11 -18.87 11.30
CA GLN A 173 -19.20 -18.26 12.63
C GLN A 173 -18.28 -17.04 12.62
N ARG A 174 -18.88 -15.85 12.51
CA ARG A 174 -18.13 -14.59 12.59
C ARG A 174 -17.50 -14.55 13.97
N SER A 175 -16.20 -14.32 14.02
CA SER A 175 -15.48 -14.14 15.29
C SER A 175 -16.19 -13.10 16.15
N PRO A 176 -16.20 -13.26 17.48
CA PRO A 176 -16.86 -12.31 18.37
C PRO A 176 -16.29 -10.91 18.18
N LEU A 177 -17.15 -9.92 18.34
CA LEU A 177 -16.75 -8.53 18.36
C LEU A 177 -16.10 -8.24 19.71
N VAL A 178 -14.90 -7.70 19.72
CA VAL A 178 -14.18 -7.23 20.91
C VAL A 178 -14.15 -5.71 20.94
N SER A 179 -14.16 -5.16 22.14
CA SER A 179 -14.17 -3.71 22.38
C SER A 179 -12.87 -3.26 23.03
N TRP A 180 -12.33 -2.15 22.52
CA TRP A 180 -11.17 -1.46 23.07
C TRP A 180 -11.57 -0.01 23.37
N ARG A 181 -11.18 0.49 24.52
CA ARG A 181 -11.46 1.88 24.92
C ARG A 181 -10.17 2.67 24.91
N ALA A 182 -10.21 3.89 24.35
CA ALA A 182 -9.03 4.74 24.27
C ALA A 182 -9.38 6.22 24.44
N ARG A 183 -8.50 6.97 25.09
CA ARG A 183 -8.62 8.42 25.19
C ARG A 183 -8.40 9.08 23.83
N HIS A 184 -7.54 8.51 23.00
CA HIS A 184 -7.27 8.96 21.64
C HIS A 184 -7.16 7.76 20.68
N VAL A 185 -7.52 7.98 19.42
CA VAL A 185 -7.37 6.98 18.35
C VAL A 185 -6.52 7.58 17.24
N ILE A 186 -5.55 6.80 16.76
CA ILE A 186 -4.77 7.11 15.56
C ILE A 186 -5.19 6.14 14.45
N SER A 187 -5.82 6.64 13.38
CA SER A 187 -6.08 5.87 12.18
C SER A 187 -4.83 5.90 11.28
N ALA A 188 -4.26 4.73 11.00
CA ALA A 188 -3.06 4.51 10.19
C ALA A 188 -3.25 3.32 9.22
N THR A 189 -4.47 3.12 8.73
CA THR A 189 -4.89 1.98 7.90
C THR A 189 -4.38 2.05 6.46
N GLY A 190 -3.85 3.21 6.05
CA GLY A 190 -3.31 3.43 4.72
C GLY A 190 -4.36 3.39 3.62
N THR A 191 -3.94 2.99 2.42
CA THR A 191 -4.74 3.08 1.20
C THR A 191 -4.79 1.77 0.41
N TRP A 192 -3.87 0.84 0.63
CA TRP A 192 -3.65 -0.35 -0.20
C TRP A 192 -4.90 -1.22 -0.40
N ARG A 193 -5.75 -1.33 0.60
CA ARG A 193 -6.99 -2.15 0.56
C ARG A 193 -8.19 -1.43 -0.08
N ALA A 194 -7.99 -0.23 -0.59
CA ALA A 194 -9.00 0.53 -1.33
C ALA A 194 -8.45 0.98 -2.71
N PRO A 195 -8.16 0.02 -3.62
CA PRO A 195 -7.74 0.34 -4.97
C PRO A 195 -8.81 1.18 -5.68
N HIS A 196 -8.36 2.19 -6.43
CA HIS A 196 -9.25 3.06 -7.18
C HIS A 196 -9.20 2.73 -8.66
N VAL A 197 -10.29 2.15 -9.17
CA VAL A 197 -10.51 2.02 -10.61
C VAL A 197 -11.50 3.11 -11.03
N PRO A 198 -11.13 4.00 -11.95
CA PRO A 198 -12.03 5.05 -12.40
C PRO A 198 -13.26 4.45 -13.10
N ASP A 199 -14.36 5.18 -13.06
CA ASP A 199 -15.51 4.85 -13.87
C ASP A 199 -15.17 5.14 -15.33
N ALA A 200 -15.18 4.10 -16.17
CA ALA A 200 -14.84 4.18 -17.57
C ALA A 200 -15.96 3.54 -18.41
N PRO A 201 -16.57 4.28 -19.35
CA PRO A 201 -17.64 3.77 -20.18
C PRO A 201 -17.26 2.46 -20.87
N GLY A 202 -18.17 1.47 -20.87
CA GLY A 202 -17.95 0.17 -21.52
C GLY A 202 -17.03 -0.80 -20.76
N ARG A 203 -16.63 -0.47 -19.54
CA ARG A 203 -15.78 -1.31 -18.73
C ARG A 203 -16.35 -2.70 -18.49
N GLU A 204 -17.65 -2.80 -18.33
CA GLU A 204 -18.42 -4.04 -18.15
C GLU A 204 -18.52 -4.88 -19.43
N LEU A 205 -18.29 -4.29 -20.60
CA LEU A 205 -18.35 -4.96 -21.90
C LEU A 205 -17.03 -5.63 -22.27
N PHE A 206 -15.93 -5.18 -21.69
CA PHE A 206 -14.59 -5.65 -22.04
C PHE A 206 -14.43 -7.12 -21.66
N ALA A 207 -14.15 -7.97 -22.67
CA ALA A 207 -14.02 -9.40 -22.51
C ALA A 207 -12.61 -9.85 -22.03
N GLY A 208 -11.62 -8.96 -22.09
CA GLY A 208 -10.26 -9.23 -21.62
C GLY A 208 -10.12 -9.10 -20.10
N ARG A 209 -8.90 -9.28 -19.60
CA ARG A 209 -8.59 -9.17 -18.17
C ARG A 209 -8.56 -7.71 -17.75
N GLN A 210 -9.14 -7.42 -16.60
CA GLN A 210 -8.97 -6.12 -15.92
C GLN A 210 -8.35 -6.35 -14.54
N LEU A 211 -7.24 -5.69 -14.27
CA LEU A 211 -6.49 -5.80 -13.03
C LEU A 211 -6.18 -4.41 -12.49
N HIS A 212 -6.07 -4.29 -11.18
CA HIS A 212 -5.45 -3.13 -10.56
C HIS A 212 -4.00 -3.44 -10.18
N THR A 213 -3.19 -2.43 -9.88
CA THR A 213 -1.81 -2.58 -9.37
C THR A 213 -1.70 -3.61 -8.23
N VAL A 214 -2.72 -3.71 -7.36
CA VAL A 214 -2.75 -4.68 -6.25
C VAL A 214 -2.79 -6.14 -6.71
N ASP A 215 -3.25 -6.39 -7.93
CA ASP A 215 -3.38 -7.74 -8.51
C ASP A 215 -2.15 -8.14 -9.32
N TYR A 216 -1.29 -7.17 -9.67
CA TYR A 216 -0.08 -7.43 -10.45
C TYR A 216 0.95 -8.21 -9.61
N ARG A 217 1.54 -9.27 -10.19
CA ARG A 217 2.54 -10.12 -9.53
C ARG A 217 3.87 -10.15 -10.27
N GLY A 218 3.85 -10.05 -11.58
CA GLY A 218 5.04 -10.05 -12.43
C GLY A 218 4.68 -10.00 -13.90
N PRO A 219 5.67 -9.77 -14.77
CA PRO A 219 5.44 -9.62 -16.21
C PRO A 219 5.13 -10.96 -16.92
N GLU A 220 5.49 -12.10 -16.33
CA GLU A 220 5.41 -13.42 -16.97
C GLU A 220 3.97 -13.80 -17.34
N GLU A 221 2.99 -13.36 -16.54
CA GLU A 221 1.57 -13.61 -16.78
C GLU A 221 1.03 -12.92 -18.06
N PHE A 222 1.79 -11.97 -18.61
CA PHE A 222 1.39 -11.15 -19.75
C PHE A 222 2.21 -11.46 -21.02
N ALA A 223 3.07 -12.48 -20.98
CA ALA A 223 3.93 -12.81 -22.11
C ALA A 223 3.15 -12.99 -23.42
N GLY A 224 3.54 -12.24 -24.47
CA GLY A 224 2.89 -12.26 -25.77
C GLY A 224 1.52 -11.60 -25.85
N GLN A 225 1.03 -10.97 -24.77
CA GLN A 225 -0.26 -10.27 -24.74
C GLN A 225 -0.10 -8.80 -25.13
N ARG A 226 -1.21 -8.18 -25.54
CA ARG A 226 -1.36 -6.74 -25.74
C ARG A 226 -1.96 -6.16 -24.44
N VAL A 227 -1.21 -5.30 -23.77
CA VAL A 227 -1.56 -4.79 -22.44
C VAL A 227 -1.67 -3.27 -22.45
N VAL A 228 -2.82 -2.75 -22.08
CA VAL A 228 -3.00 -1.32 -21.83
C VAL A 228 -2.75 -1.04 -20.36
N VAL A 229 -1.75 -0.21 -20.04
CA VAL A 229 -1.43 0.23 -18.68
C VAL A 229 -1.96 1.66 -18.49
N VAL A 230 -2.81 1.86 -17.50
CA VAL A 230 -3.50 3.13 -17.26
C VAL A 230 -2.95 3.81 -16.01
N GLY A 231 -2.48 5.05 -16.16
CA GLY A 231 -1.99 5.86 -15.03
C GLY A 231 -0.62 6.47 -15.26
N GLY A 232 -0.35 7.63 -14.68
CA GLY A 232 0.84 8.45 -14.93
C GLY A 232 1.85 8.52 -13.78
N GLY A 233 1.82 7.58 -12.84
CA GLY A 233 2.70 7.59 -11.66
C GLY A 233 3.78 6.50 -11.65
N ASN A 234 4.53 6.41 -10.54
CA ASN A 234 5.65 5.47 -10.37
C ASN A 234 5.27 4.00 -10.61
N SER A 235 4.09 3.56 -10.14
CA SER A 235 3.66 2.18 -10.33
C SER A 235 3.47 1.84 -11.81
N ALA A 236 2.82 2.73 -12.58
CA ALA A 236 2.65 2.53 -14.02
C ALA A 236 4.00 2.45 -14.74
N ALA A 237 4.93 3.37 -14.44
CA ALA A 237 6.23 3.42 -15.08
C ALA A 237 7.08 2.17 -14.78
N GLN A 238 7.10 1.69 -13.53
CA GLN A 238 7.84 0.48 -13.14
C GLN A 238 7.23 -0.78 -13.78
N ILE A 239 5.92 -0.92 -13.74
CA ILE A 239 5.22 -2.07 -14.34
C ILE A 239 5.39 -2.07 -15.87
N LEU A 240 5.27 -0.92 -16.53
CA LEU A 240 5.56 -0.81 -17.96
C LEU A 240 6.98 -1.19 -18.31
N ALA A 241 7.95 -0.77 -17.49
CA ALA A 241 9.35 -1.12 -17.71
C ALA A 241 9.56 -2.65 -17.72
N GLU A 242 8.83 -3.38 -16.90
CA GLU A 242 8.87 -4.85 -16.85
C GLU A 242 8.09 -5.47 -18.02
N LEU A 243 6.84 -5.04 -18.23
CA LEU A 243 5.95 -5.59 -19.26
C LEU A 243 6.50 -5.39 -20.67
N SER A 244 7.15 -4.27 -20.94
CA SER A 244 7.72 -3.95 -22.27
C SER A 244 8.80 -4.94 -22.75
N GLY A 245 9.28 -5.82 -21.89
CA GLY A 245 10.21 -6.89 -22.24
C GLY A 245 9.52 -8.18 -22.72
N VAL A 246 8.25 -8.37 -22.42
CA VAL A 246 7.53 -9.64 -22.64
C VAL A 246 6.17 -9.49 -23.35
N ALA A 247 5.62 -8.29 -23.39
CA ALA A 247 4.29 -7.97 -23.91
C ALA A 247 4.33 -6.76 -24.83
N GLU A 248 3.33 -6.63 -25.69
CA GLU A 248 3.05 -5.42 -26.45
C GLU A 248 2.29 -4.44 -25.52
N THR A 249 2.88 -3.27 -25.22
CA THR A 249 2.34 -2.37 -24.22
C THR A 249 1.88 -1.05 -24.81
N THR A 250 0.72 -0.57 -24.36
CA THR A 250 0.25 0.80 -24.58
C THR A 250 0.07 1.50 -23.25
N TRP A 251 0.64 2.69 -23.10
CA TRP A 251 0.55 3.47 -21.88
C TRP A 251 -0.48 4.59 -22.01
N ALA A 252 -1.63 4.48 -21.37
CA ALA A 252 -2.69 5.48 -21.41
C ALA A 252 -2.67 6.39 -20.18
N THR A 253 -2.62 7.71 -20.38
CA THR A 253 -2.53 8.68 -19.27
C THR A 253 -3.48 9.87 -19.48
N ALA A 254 -4.08 10.34 -18.40
CA ALA A 254 -4.97 11.52 -18.43
C ALA A 254 -4.21 12.83 -18.67
N ARG A 255 -2.92 12.87 -18.37
CA ARG A 255 -2.00 13.98 -18.58
C ARG A 255 -0.65 13.41 -18.97
N PRO A 256 0.16 14.12 -19.79
CA PRO A 256 1.51 13.67 -20.12
C PRO A 256 2.31 13.33 -18.85
N PRO A 257 2.99 12.17 -18.80
CA PRO A 257 3.78 11.78 -17.64
C PRO A 257 4.96 12.75 -17.47
N ARG A 258 5.24 13.10 -16.21
CA ARG A 258 6.34 14.00 -15.86
C ARG A 258 7.40 13.20 -15.11
N PHE A 259 8.51 12.96 -15.77
CA PHE A 259 9.67 12.32 -15.15
C PHE A 259 10.47 13.35 -14.36
N LEU A 260 10.95 12.95 -13.18
CA LEU A 260 11.99 13.73 -12.51
C LEU A 260 13.26 13.74 -13.36
N PRO A 261 14.11 14.78 -13.25
CA PRO A 261 15.46 14.74 -13.76
C PRO A 261 16.23 13.50 -13.30
N ASP A 262 17.06 12.93 -14.17
CA ASP A 262 17.72 11.63 -13.94
C ASP A 262 18.70 11.60 -12.78
N ASP A 263 19.18 12.75 -12.36
CA ASP A 263 20.05 12.98 -11.21
C ASP A 263 19.26 13.20 -9.89
N LEU A 264 17.92 13.30 -9.98
CA LEU A 264 17.06 13.45 -8.83
C LEU A 264 16.36 12.12 -8.50
N ASP A 265 16.68 11.61 -7.35
CA ASP A 265 16.01 10.46 -6.76
C ASP A 265 15.07 10.87 -5.60
N GLY A 266 14.58 9.87 -4.88
CA GLY A 266 13.74 10.10 -3.69
C GLY A 266 14.40 10.97 -2.62
N ARG A 267 15.74 11.08 -2.57
CA ARG A 267 16.46 11.98 -1.65
C ARG A 267 16.12 13.44 -1.92
N ALA A 268 16.14 13.82 -3.19
CA ALA A 268 15.81 15.18 -3.61
C ALA A 268 14.35 15.52 -3.28
N LEU A 269 13.41 14.59 -3.55
CA LEU A 269 12.00 14.73 -3.20
C LEU A 269 11.79 14.96 -1.71
N PHE A 270 12.48 14.22 -0.84
CA PHE A 270 12.41 14.42 0.61
C PHE A 270 13.02 15.74 1.05
N GLY A 271 14.08 16.20 0.38
CA GLY A 271 14.66 17.51 0.58
C GLY A 271 13.66 18.64 0.30
N VAL A 272 12.96 18.57 -0.83
CA VAL A 272 11.92 19.53 -1.23
C VAL A 272 10.74 19.48 -0.27
N ALA A 273 10.20 18.29 0.02
CA ALA A 273 9.12 18.12 0.98
C ALA A 273 9.47 18.69 2.36
N THR A 274 10.72 18.52 2.80
CA THR A 274 11.19 19.04 4.08
C THR A 274 11.27 20.56 4.08
N ARG A 275 11.76 21.18 3.00
CA ARG A 275 11.82 22.65 2.86
C ARG A 275 10.43 23.26 2.80
N ALA A 276 9.54 22.67 1.99
CA ALA A 276 8.15 23.13 1.88
C ALA A 276 7.42 23.09 3.24
N GLN A 277 7.59 22.01 3.99
CA GLN A 277 6.99 21.91 5.33
C GLN A 277 7.56 22.94 6.32
N ARG A 278 8.87 23.18 6.30
CA ARG A 278 9.50 24.19 7.17
C ARG A 278 9.03 25.60 6.81
N ALA A 279 8.87 25.91 5.53
CA ALA A 279 8.32 27.17 5.07
C ALA A 279 6.87 27.33 5.56
N ALA A 280 6.02 26.34 5.41
CA ALA A 280 4.64 26.35 5.88
C ALA A 280 4.56 26.56 7.41
N GLN A 281 5.45 25.91 8.20
CA GLN A 281 5.53 26.11 9.66
C GLN A 281 5.94 27.53 10.07
N ARG A 282 6.66 28.25 9.20
CA ARG A 282 7.06 29.64 9.42
C ARG A 282 6.08 30.65 8.82
N GLY A 283 5.00 30.19 8.18
CA GLY A 283 4.06 31.04 7.45
C GLY A 283 4.65 31.67 6.19
N GLU A 284 5.74 31.08 5.66
CA GLU A 284 6.40 31.51 4.45
C GLU A 284 5.78 30.82 3.24
N GLU A 285 5.80 31.47 2.07
CA GLU A 285 5.40 30.85 0.81
C GLU A 285 6.34 29.67 0.51
N ALA A 286 5.78 28.48 0.30
CA ALA A 286 6.59 27.29 0.05
C ALA A 286 7.33 27.47 -1.28
N PRO A 287 8.67 27.30 -1.33
CA PRO A 287 9.35 27.15 -2.60
C PRO A 287 8.77 25.93 -3.31
N GLU A 288 8.93 25.84 -4.64
CA GLU A 288 8.41 24.79 -5.54
C GLU A 288 8.06 23.47 -4.81
N GLY A 289 6.80 23.04 -4.92
CA GLY A 289 6.32 21.83 -4.25
C GLY A 289 6.91 20.57 -4.88
N VAL A 290 6.86 19.44 -4.17
CA VAL A 290 7.26 18.12 -4.71
C VAL A 290 6.51 17.83 -6.02
N GLY A 291 5.25 18.28 -6.13
CA GLY A 291 4.44 18.15 -7.35
C GLY A 291 4.95 18.90 -8.57
N ASP A 292 5.82 19.89 -8.41
CA ASP A 292 6.38 20.67 -9.51
C ASP A 292 7.60 19.99 -10.16
N LEU A 293 8.27 19.10 -9.44
CA LEU A 293 9.45 18.38 -9.93
C LEU A 293 9.14 17.23 -10.88
N GLY A 294 7.95 16.65 -10.79
CA GLY A 294 7.52 15.49 -11.57
C GLY A 294 6.82 14.45 -10.72
N ASP A 295 6.22 13.46 -11.39
CA ASP A 295 5.41 12.41 -10.76
C ASP A 295 6.14 11.05 -10.73
N ILE A 296 7.18 10.87 -11.55
CA ILE A 296 7.88 9.61 -11.77
C ILE A 296 9.36 9.75 -11.45
N VAL A 297 9.83 9.02 -10.46
CA VAL A 297 11.26 8.87 -10.15
C VAL A 297 11.89 7.90 -11.14
N VAL A 298 13.00 8.30 -11.76
CA VAL A 298 13.67 7.52 -12.80
C VAL A 298 14.64 6.52 -12.17
N VAL A 299 14.05 5.43 -11.58
CA VAL A 299 14.86 4.28 -11.13
C VAL A 299 15.52 3.56 -12.33
N PRO A 300 16.60 2.77 -12.15
CA PRO A 300 17.36 2.19 -13.26
C PRO A 300 16.51 1.47 -14.32
N THR A 301 15.57 0.63 -13.91
CA THR A 301 14.68 -0.11 -14.83
C THR A 301 13.77 0.81 -15.65
N VAL A 302 13.29 1.89 -15.05
CA VAL A 302 12.48 2.92 -15.72
C VAL A 302 13.33 3.71 -16.72
N ARG A 303 14.59 4.03 -16.36
CA ARG A 303 15.54 4.71 -17.27
C ARG A 303 15.78 3.86 -18.50
N GLU A 304 16.15 2.60 -18.33
CA GLU A 304 16.40 1.66 -19.42
C GLU A 304 15.18 1.51 -20.34
N ALA A 305 13.98 1.39 -19.79
CA ALA A 305 12.75 1.28 -20.56
C ALA A 305 12.46 2.56 -21.35
N ARG A 306 12.71 3.73 -20.76
CA ARG A 306 12.57 5.03 -21.42
C ARG A 306 13.56 5.18 -22.58
N GLU A 307 14.82 4.80 -22.39
CA GLU A 307 15.87 4.82 -23.42
C GLU A 307 15.53 3.89 -24.59
N ARG A 308 14.92 2.73 -24.32
CA ARG A 308 14.40 1.85 -25.37
C ARG A 308 13.15 2.39 -26.08
N GLY A 309 12.59 3.51 -25.61
CA GLY A 309 11.38 4.11 -26.16
C GLY A 309 10.08 3.42 -25.75
N ALA A 310 10.11 2.54 -24.73
CA ALA A 310 8.95 1.80 -24.24
C ALA A 310 7.98 2.67 -23.38
N LEU A 311 8.45 3.80 -22.86
CA LEU A 311 7.64 4.67 -22.01
C LEU A 311 7.10 5.88 -22.77
N LYS A 312 6.39 5.62 -23.86
CA LYS A 312 5.64 6.62 -24.62
C LYS A 312 4.19 6.56 -24.22
N ALA A 313 3.67 7.68 -23.68
CA ALA A 313 2.28 7.76 -23.27
C ALA A 313 1.39 8.22 -24.40
N GLU A 314 0.23 7.57 -24.51
CA GLU A 314 -0.89 7.98 -25.34
C GLU A 314 -1.95 8.68 -24.46
N PRO A 315 -2.77 9.55 -25.03
CA PRO A 315 -3.92 10.11 -24.30
C PRO A 315 -4.81 9.01 -23.74
N MET A 316 -5.46 9.31 -22.60
CA MET A 316 -6.46 8.40 -22.02
C MET A 316 -7.55 8.10 -23.04
N PHE A 317 -7.90 6.84 -23.18
CA PHE A 317 -9.04 6.43 -24.01
C PHE A 317 -10.37 6.89 -23.40
N ASP A 318 -11.39 7.04 -24.25
CA ASP A 318 -12.71 7.52 -23.82
C ASP A 318 -13.62 6.38 -23.33
N ARG A 319 -13.45 5.18 -23.86
CA ARG A 319 -14.26 4.01 -23.48
C ARG A 319 -13.52 2.69 -23.71
N LEU A 320 -13.99 1.65 -23.02
CA LEU A 320 -13.66 0.27 -23.36
C LEU A 320 -14.69 -0.28 -24.38
N THR A 321 -14.21 -1.18 -25.21
CA THR A 321 -15.00 -1.98 -26.14
C THR A 321 -14.96 -3.44 -25.71
N ARG A 322 -15.62 -4.32 -26.45
CA ARG A 322 -15.58 -5.75 -26.17
C ARG A 322 -14.15 -6.32 -26.27
N THR A 323 -13.34 -5.80 -27.17
CA THR A 323 -12.00 -6.33 -27.50
C THR A 323 -10.84 -5.42 -27.14
N GLY A 324 -11.11 -4.21 -26.61
CA GLY A 324 -10.03 -3.25 -26.33
C GLY A 324 -10.51 -1.90 -25.83
N VAL A 325 -9.83 -0.85 -26.27
CA VAL A 325 -10.11 0.54 -25.92
C VAL A 325 -10.36 1.39 -27.17
N ALA A 326 -11.07 2.51 -27.04
CA ALA A 326 -11.38 3.39 -28.15
C ALA A 326 -11.39 4.87 -27.73
N TRP A 327 -11.01 5.74 -28.67
CA TRP A 327 -11.02 7.19 -28.55
C TRP A 327 -12.19 7.81 -29.32
N ASN A 328 -12.54 9.04 -29.00
CA ASN A 328 -13.65 9.74 -29.65
C ASN A 328 -13.35 10.19 -31.08
N ASP A 329 -12.08 10.20 -31.47
CA ASP A 329 -11.64 10.47 -32.85
C ASP A 329 -11.91 9.29 -33.81
N GLY A 330 -12.43 8.17 -33.29
CA GLY A 330 -12.73 6.98 -34.05
C GLY A 330 -11.62 5.93 -34.04
N THR A 331 -10.47 6.24 -33.46
CA THR A 331 -9.39 5.22 -33.29
C THR A 331 -9.76 4.20 -32.23
N SER A 332 -9.26 2.97 -32.39
CA SER A 332 -9.42 1.87 -31.44
C SER A 332 -8.19 0.99 -31.40
N LEU A 333 -7.98 0.34 -30.27
CA LEU A 333 -6.88 -0.58 -30.02
C LEU A 333 -7.41 -1.85 -29.36
N ASP A 334 -7.22 -2.98 -29.99
CA ASP A 334 -7.51 -4.26 -29.36
C ASP A 334 -6.45 -4.61 -28.33
N CYS A 335 -6.86 -5.07 -27.15
CA CYS A 335 -5.97 -5.53 -26.10
C CYS A 335 -6.54 -6.75 -25.36
N ASP A 336 -5.64 -7.50 -24.73
CA ASP A 336 -5.97 -8.71 -23.99
C ASP A 336 -6.14 -8.42 -22.50
N ALA A 337 -5.49 -7.34 -22.01
CA ALA A 337 -5.61 -6.90 -20.63
C ALA A 337 -5.55 -5.38 -20.48
N VAL A 338 -6.25 -4.87 -19.47
CA VAL A 338 -6.13 -3.47 -18.96
C VAL A 338 -5.66 -3.51 -17.52
N LEU A 339 -4.53 -2.86 -17.26
CA LEU A 339 -3.94 -2.76 -15.93
C LEU A 339 -4.10 -1.33 -15.38
N TRP A 340 -4.94 -1.21 -14.36
CA TRP A 340 -5.27 0.06 -13.72
C TRP A 340 -4.22 0.43 -12.66
N CYS A 341 -3.30 1.33 -13.00
CA CYS A 341 -2.34 1.94 -12.08
C CYS A 341 -2.86 3.32 -11.62
N THR A 342 -4.12 3.38 -11.23
CA THR A 342 -4.89 4.60 -11.01
C THR A 342 -4.97 5.02 -9.55
N GLY A 343 -4.09 4.45 -8.72
CA GLY A 343 -3.93 4.82 -7.31
C GLY A 343 -4.98 4.22 -6.40
N PHE A 344 -5.17 4.84 -5.24
CA PHE A 344 -5.88 4.27 -4.10
C PHE A 344 -6.70 5.35 -3.39
N ARG A 345 -7.70 4.90 -2.64
CA ARG A 345 -8.44 5.75 -1.69
C ARG A 345 -8.03 5.44 -0.25
N PRO A 346 -8.14 6.38 0.68
CA PRO A 346 -7.96 6.10 2.11
C PRO A 346 -8.96 5.05 2.61
N VAL A 347 -8.49 4.11 3.44
CA VAL A 347 -9.34 3.10 4.08
C VAL A 347 -9.90 3.68 5.38
N LEU A 348 -11.10 4.24 5.35
CA LEU A 348 -11.70 4.98 6.48
C LEU A 348 -13.05 4.45 6.94
N ASP A 349 -13.51 3.31 6.43
CA ASP A 349 -14.83 2.75 6.71
C ASP A 349 -15.09 2.57 8.22
N HIS A 350 -14.05 2.22 8.97
CA HIS A 350 -14.11 2.10 10.42
C HIS A 350 -14.41 3.41 11.16
N LEU A 351 -14.26 4.56 10.51
CA LEU A 351 -14.57 5.88 11.06
C LEU A 351 -15.98 6.36 10.68
N ALA A 352 -16.70 5.62 9.85
CA ALA A 352 -18.04 6.01 9.40
C ALA A 352 -19.02 6.31 10.55
N PRO A 353 -19.03 5.57 11.69
CA PRO A 353 -19.93 5.87 12.80
C PRO A 353 -19.69 7.23 13.47
N LEU A 354 -18.53 7.84 13.26
CA LEU A 354 -18.24 9.18 13.77
C LEU A 354 -18.91 10.31 12.96
N GLY A 355 -19.33 10.02 11.71
CA GLY A 355 -20.00 10.99 10.85
C GLY A 355 -19.13 12.19 10.46
N LEU A 356 -17.82 11.99 10.26
CA LEU A 356 -16.85 13.07 10.08
C LEU A 356 -16.55 13.40 8.62
N ALA A 357 -16.84 12.46 7.71
CA ALA A 357 -16.50 12.60 6.30
C ALA A 357 -17.44 13.58 5.59
N ASP A 358 -16.88 14.46 4.77
CA ASP A 358 -17.62 15.32 3.85
C ASP A 358 -18.19 14.52 2.66
N GLY A 359 -18.92 15.19 1.76
CA GLY A 359 -19.51 14.58 0.56
C GLY A 359 -18.47 13.98 -0.42
N ARG A 360 -17.17 14.19 -0.20
CA ARG A 360 -16.06 13.62 -0.95
C ARG A 360 -15.32 12.52 -0.19
N GLY A 361 -15.83 12.13 0.99
CA GLY A 361 -15.21 11.14 1.86
C GLY A 361 -13.96 11.61 2.62
N ARG A 362 -13.74 12.94 2.71
CA ARG A 362 -12.61 13.53 3.44
C ARG A 362 -13.03 14.02 4.81
N ILE A 363 -12.17 13.81 5.80
CA ILE A 363 -12.29 14.33 7.17
C ILE A 363 -11.48 15.62 7.25
N ALA A 364 -12.07 16.69 7.77
CA ALA A 364 -11.39 17.96 8.00
C ALA A 364 -10.33 17.79 9.09
N LEU A 365 -9.08 18.17 8.78
CA LEU A 365 -7.92 18.04 9.67
C LEU A 365 -7.24 19.38 9.94
N GLU A 366 -6.72 19.52 11.15
CA GLU A 366 -5.71 20.48 11.52
C GLU A 366 -4.41 19.70 11.79
N GLY A 367 -3.44 19.79 10.89
CA GLY A 367 -2.30 18.86 10.87
C GLY A 367 -2.75 17.42 10.64
N THR A 368 -2.65 16.58 11.65
CA THR A 368 -3.15 15.19 11.64
C THR A 368 -4.40 14.98 12.48
N ARG A 369 -4.81 15.98 13.27
CA ARG A 369 -5.94 15.94 14.18
C ARG A 369 -7.25 16.27 13.47
N SER A 370 -8.30 15.48 13.71
CA SER A 370 -9.64 15.80 13.23
C SER A 370 -10.20 17.05 13.90
N VAL A 371 -10.76 17.97 13.10
CA VAL A 371 -11.36 19.21 13.61
C VAL A 371 -12.62 18.93 14.45
N SER A 372 -13.46 18.00 13.97
CA SER A 372 -14.75 17.68 14.60
C SER A 372 -14.68 16.61 15.69
N GLU A 373 -13.58 15.85 15.76
CA GLU A 373 -13.32 14.87 16.83
C GLU A 373 -11.86 14.99 17.27
N PRO A 374 -11.55 15.86 18.23
CA PRO A 374 -10.16 16.16 18.62
C PRO A 374 -9.36 14.99 19.22
N ARG A 375 -10.05 13.87 19.55
CA ARG A 375 -9.43 12.63 20.03
C ARG A 375 -9.01 11.70 18.89
N LEU A 376 -9.36 12.03 17.63
CA LEU A 376 -9.02 11.25 16.44
C LEU A 376 -7.90 11.92 15.66
N PHE A 377 -6.89 11.13 15.27
CA PHE A 377 -5.77 11.53 14.43
C PHE A 377 -5.65 10.59 13.23
N LEU A 378 -5.20 11.12 12.10
CA LEU A 378 -4.98 10.37 10.87
C LEU A 378 -3.50 10.44 10.48
N LEU A 379 -2.88 9.29 10.16
CA LEU A 379 -1.46 9.19 9.75
C LEU A 379 -1.28 8.36 8.49
N GLY A 380 -0.38 8.80 7.61
CA GLY A 380 0.07 7.99 6.48
C GLY A 380 -0.81 8.08 5.23
N TYR A 381 -1.62 9.12 5.09
CA TYR A 381 -2.52 9.29 3.94
C TYR A 381 -2.02 10.32 2.90
N GLY A 382 -0.71 10.44 2.74
CA GLY A 382 -0.08 11.35 1.79
C GLY A 382 -0.23 12.82 2.20
N ASP A 383 -0.26 13.71 1.21
CA ASP A 383 -0.27 15.17 1.43
C ASP A 383 -1.44 15.65 2.30
N TRP A 384 -2.51 14.86 2.35
CA TRP A 384 -3.63 15.17 3.23
C TRP A 384 -3.26 15.19 4.72
N THR A 385 -2.35 14.33 5.14
CA THR A 385 -1.87 14.23 6.53
C THR A 385 -0.43 14.77 6.71
N GLY A 386 0.08 15.44 5.70
CA GLY A 386 1.38 16.09 5.69
C GLY A 386 2.28 15.62 4.53
N ALA A 387 3.14 16.50 4.08
CA ALA A 387 4.02 16.24 2.94
C ALA A 387 4.82 14.94 3.12
N ALA A 388 4.74 14.06 2.13
CA ALA A 388 5.38 12.74 2.10
C ALA A 388 4.95 11.79 3.24
N SER A 389 3.85 12.03 3.95
CA SER A 389 3.43 11.24 5.12
C SER A 389 3.16 9.76 4.80
N ALA A 390 2.84 9.43 3.54
CA ALA A 390 2.68 8.05 3.07
C ALA A 390 4.01 7.34 2.78
N THR A 391 5.16 8.00 2.92
CA THR A 391 6.48 7.39 2.77
C THR A 391 7.05 6.93 4.11
N LEU A 392 8.03 6.02 4.10
CA LEU A 392 8.68 5.52 5.32
C LEU A 392 9.25 6.67 6.17
N ILE A 393 10.07 7.53 5.57
CA ILE A 393 10.70 8.64 6.28
C ILE A 393 9.71 9.74 6.67
N GLY A 394 8.71 10.00 5.84
CA GLY A 394 7.69 11.02 6.10
C GLY A 394 6.73 10.62 7.22
N ALA A 395 6.38 9.33 7.32
CA ALA A 395 5.55 8.79 8.39
C ALA A 395 6.12 9.08 9.78
N GLY A 396 7.45 8.97 9.95
CA GLY A 396 8.11 9.27 11.22
C GLY A 396 7.95 10.72 11.67
N ARG A 397 7.94 11.65 10.73
CA ARG A 397 7.83 13.07 11.01
C ARG A 397 6.43 13.45 11.50
N THR A 398 5.41 12.99 10.79
CA THR A 398 4.01 13.23 11.16
C THR A 398 3.65 12.52 12.46
N ALA A 399 4.11 11.28 12.66
CA ALA A 399 3.90 10.54 13.91
C ALA A 399 4.50 11.24 15.13
N LYS A 400 5.71 11.83 15.00
CA LYS A 400 6.33 12.60 16.08
C LYS A 400 5.47 13.77 16.51
N ALA A 401 4.98 14.56 15.57
CA ALA A 401 4.13 15.72 15.85
C ALA A 401 2.80 15.30 16.49
N THR A 402 2.16 14.26 15.93
CA THR A 402 0.91 13.70 16.47
C THR A 402 1.05 13.23 17.91
N VAL A 403 2.07 12.44 18.21
CA VAL A 403 2.27 11.93 19.57
C VAL A 403 2.60 13.06 20.55
N ALA A 404 3.36 14.07 20.16
CA ALA A 404 3.61 15.25 21.00
C ALA A 404 2.30 15.99 21.33
N GLU A 405 1.41 16.15 20.37
CA GLU A 405 0.09 16.77 20.57
C GLU A 405 -0.80 15.96 21.52
N ILE A 406 -0.85 14.63 21.34
CA ILE A 406 -1.58 13.71 22.22
C ILE A 406 -1.04 13.79 23.65
N THR A 407 0.29 13.72 23.83
CA THR A 407 0.93 13.83 25.16
C THR A 407 0.57 15.13 25.87
N ALA A 408 0.61 16.25 25.13
CA ALA A 408 0.21 17.55 25.68
C ALA A 408 -1.29 17.62 26.01
N ALA A 409 -2.14 16.92 25.26
CA ALA A 409 -3.58 16.87 25.54
C ALA A 409 -3.90 16.04 26.78
N LEU A 410 -3.17 14.92 26.98
CA LEU A 410 -3.32 14.07 28.17
C LEU A 410 -2.88 14.80 29.43
N ALA A 411 -1.73 15.48 29.40
CA ALA A 411 -1.21 16.26 30.55
C ALA A 411 -2.12 17.42 30.98
N ARG A 412 -2.96 17.96 30.10
CA ARG A 412 -3.91 19.03 30.44
C ARG A 412 -5.17 18.54 31.17
N ARG A 413 -5.41 17.23 31.19
CA ARG A 413 -6.59 16.60 31.83
C ARG A 413 -6.29 16.05 33.23
N GLU A 414 -5.02 15.98 33.61
CA GLU A 414 -4.54 15.74 34.99
C GLU A 414 -4.49 17.05 35.76
#